data_0c053e1d9d7a388c729fa8eaac3026e8
#
_entry.id   0c053e1d9d7a388c729fa8eaac3026e8
#
_cell.length_a   1.000
_cell.length_b   1.000
_cell.length_c   1.000
_cell.angle_alpha   90.00
_cell.angle_beta   90.00
_cell.angle_gamma   90.00
#
_symmetry.space_group_name_H-M   'P 1'
#
loop_
_entity.id
_entity.type
_entity.pdbx_description
1 polymer ?
#
loop_
_entity_poly.entity_id
_entity_poly.type
_entity_poly.pdbx_seq_one_letter_code
_entity_poly.pdbx_strand_id
1 'polypeptide(L)'
;MQNIDLICIGKMNAVTPTANWQLWRYQQTEALRNDVVKLLAKYTGKSETAIRKLLLQAATEAMEREDAIYYHYDMEPPPFEENAALNNLLDAGARQTCGTWQNLTATTANTVTGAFERTLDAAWLKVSTGAFDYKTAVKQAVDSLADDMPMVTYPSGHKDSIEVAARRAVLTGVNQTTGKLQVARMDEMGCEFVETTAHGGARPSHAEWQGRRFHRGGAVDYKGRHYPDFEAATGYGTGAGLCGWNCRHTFFAVFPELGDPPQWTQEQLRELNARNIEWNDKKYTAYEISQMQHARERNVRRWKKRYLAEDAAGLDPTDSAVRLSCLLYTSPSPR
;
A
#
# COMPACT_ATOMS: atom_id res chain seq x y z
N MET A 1 18.08 -0.13 14.21
CA MET A 1 17.23 0.45 15.27
C MET A 1 17.57 -0.04 16.68
N GLN A 2 18.03 -1.29 16.87
CA GLN A 2 18.25 -1.89 18.20
C GLN A 2 19.27 -1.19 19.12
N ASN A 3 20.26 -0.46 18.61
CA ASN A 3 21.33 0.11 19.45
C ASN A 3 21.14 1.60 19.81
N ILE A 4 20.31 2.35 19.11
CA ILE A 4 20.21 3.80 19.30
C ILE A 4 19.26 4.12 20.45
N ASP A 5 18.16 3.39 20.57
CA ASP A 5 17.12 3.61 21.58
C ASP A 5 17.65 3.30 23.01
N LEU A 6 18.44 2.24 23.15
CA LEU A 6 19.05 1.83 24.43
C LEU A 6 20.08 2.83 24.95
N ILE A 7 20.91 3.39 24.06
CA ILE A 7 21.94 4.36 24.44
C ILE A 7 21.30 5.70 24.85
N CYS A 8 20.25 6.13 24.14
CA CYS A 8 19.57 7.39 24.41
C CYS A 8 18.77 7.35 25.72
N ILE A 9 18.03 6.28 25.97
CA ILE A 9 17.19 6.11 27.15
C ILE A 9 18.04 5.85 28.39
N GLY A 10 19.12 5.07 28.29
CA GLY A 10 20.03 4.79 29.40
C GLY A 10 20.79 6.01 29.95
N LYS A 11 20.95 7.08 29.15
CA LYS A 11 21.59 8.33 29.58
C LYS A 11 20.68 9.34 30.28
N MET A 12 19.39 9.05 30.41
CA MET A 12 18.43 9.90 31.13
C MET A 12 18.62 9.88 32.66
N ASN A 13 19.56 9.11 33.18
CA ASN A 13 19.81 8.98 34.62
C ASN A 13 20.41 10.22 35.29
N ALA A 14 20.92 11.20 34.57
CA ALA A 14 21.45 12.43 35.12
C ALA A 14 20.37 13.52 35.15
N VAL A 15 20.14 14.16 36.29
CA VAL A 15 19.39 15.42 36.37
C VAL A 15 20.20 16.47 35.63
N THR A 16 20.00 16.58 34.33
CA THR A 16 20.72 17.56 33.51
C THR A 16 19.95 18.87 33.48
N PRO A 17 20.63 20.03 33.61
CA PRO A 17 20.03 21.34 33.40
C PRO A 17 19.34 21.39 32.02
N THR A 18 18.24 22.11 31.90
CA THR A 18 17.38 22.14 30.70
C THR A 18 18.16 22.42 29.41
N ALA A 19 19.17 23.28 29.44
CA ALA A 19 20.02 23.61 28.32
C ALA A 19 20.87 22.40 27.86
N ASN A 20 21.45 21.66 28.81
CA ASN A 20 22.24 20.47 28.51
C ASN A 20 21.34 19.33 27.96
N TRP A 21 20.13 19.21 28.47
CA TRP A 21 19.14 18.28 27.91
C TRP A 21 18.81 18.59 26.45
N GLN A 22 18.53 19.84 26.12
CA GLN A 22 18.20 20.24 24.77
C GLN A 22 19.36 20.01 23.78
N LEU A 23 20.60 20.34 24.19
CA LEU A 23 21.79 20.09 23.40
C LEU A 23 22.02 18.59 23.16
N TRP A 24 21.92 17.79 24.23
CA TRP A 24 22.03 16.33 24.13
C TRP A 24 20.95 15.75 23.24
N ARG A 25 19.67 16.15 23.40
CA ARG A 25 18.55 15.73 22.55
C ARG A 25 18.81 16.06 21.09
N TYR A 26 19.25 17.27 20.80
CA TYR A 26 19.58 17.69 19.43
C TYR A 26 20.64 16.79 18.81
N GLN A 27 21.73 16.51 19.53
CA GLN A 27 22.80 15.65 19.08
C GLN A 27 22.31 14.20 18.79
N GLN A 28 21.48 13.64 19.66
CA GLN A 28 20.92 12.30 19.47
C GLN A 28 19.95 12.25 18.28
N THR A 29 19.13 13.28 18.13
CA THR A 29 18.18 13.38 17.00
C THR A 29 18.91 13.53 15.67
N GLU A 30 19.97 14.32 15.63
CA GLU A 30 20.79 14.49 14.42
C GLU A 30 21.55 13.21 14.05
N ALA A 31 22.10 12.50 15.03
CA ALA A 31 22.73 11.20 14.82
C ALA A 31 21.74 10.18 14.26
N LEU A 32 20.54 10.07 14.86
CA LEU A 32 19.47 9.19 14.35
C LEU A 32 19.06 9.56 12.91
N ARG A 33 18.87 10.85 12.65
CA ARG A 33 18.52 11.34 11.31
C ARG A 33 19.57 10.94 10.29
N ASN A 34 20.85 11.12 10.59
CA ASN A 34 21.94 10.77 9.70
C ASN A 34 22.01 9.26 9.42
N ASP A 35 21.79 8.43 10.44
CA ASP A 35 21.75 6.98 10.29
C ASP A 35 20.55 6.51 9.49
N VAL A 36 19.37 7.08 9.71
CA VAL A 36 18.15 6.82 8.93
C VAL A 36 18.37 7.22 7.47
N VAL A 37 18.91 8.41 7.19
CA VAL A 37 19.21 8.88 5.83
C VAL A 37 20.19 7.95 5.13
N LYS A 38 21.29 7.54 5.80
CA LYS A 38 22.27 6.59 5.23
C LYS A 38 21.64 5.23 4.90
N LEU A 39 20.82 4.68 5.81
CA LEU A 39 20.13 3.43 5.59
C LEU A 39 19.14 3.53 4.42
N LEU A 40 18.35 4.60 4.37
CA LEU A 40 17.41 4.85 3.29
C LEU A 40 18.14 5.00 1.94
N ALA A 41 19.23 5.78 1.88
CA ALA A 41 20.03 5.93 0.66
C ALA A 41 20.58 4.58 0.17
N LYS A 42 21.08 3.74 1.09
CA LYS A 42 21.59 2.39 0.77
C LYS A 42 20.51 1.49 0.16
N TYR A 43 19.28 1.56 0.66
CA TYR A 43 18.17 0.72 0.17
C TYR A 43 17.42 1.33 -1.01
N THR A 44 17.38 2.65 -1.14
CA THR A 44 16.65 3.35 -2.21
C THR A 44 17.20 2.97 -3.59
N GLY A 45 18.50 3.00 -3.82
CA GLY A 45 19.09 2.63 -5.11
C GLY A 45 18.81 1.18 -5.52
N LYS A 46 18.86 0.24 -4.58
CA LYS A 46 18.46 -1.16 -4.82
C LYS A 46 16.98 -1.29 -5.12
N SER A 47 16.17 -0.51 -4.40
CA SER A 47 14.72 -0.53 -4.57
C SER A 47 14.30 0.04 -5.93
N GLU A 48 14.92 1.10 -6.41
CA GLU A 48 14.65 1.66 -7.74
C GLU A 48 14.95 0.68 -8.86
N THR A 49 16.07 -0.04 -8.80
CA THR A 49 16.40 -1.09 -9.76
C THR A 49 15.37 -2.20 -9.74
N ALA A 50 14.93 -2.62 -8.54
CA ALA A 50 13.90 -3.64 -8.38
C ALA A 50 12.54 -3.17 -8.89
N ILE A 51 12.16 -1.90 -8.64
CA ILE A 51 10.93 -1.28 -9.14
C ILE A 51 10.92 -1.24 -10.67
N ARG A 52 12.02 -0.80 -11.30
CA ARG A 52 12.14 -0.78 -12.76
C ARG A 52 12.01 -2.17 -13.37
N LYS A 53 12.68 -3.16 -12.78
CA LYS A 53 12.57 -4.57 -13.21
C LYS A 53 11.14 -5.10 -13.08
N LEU A 54 10.47 -4.82 -11.96
CA LEU A 54 9.08 -5.22 -11.73
C LEU A 54 8.11 -4.57 -12.71
N LEU A 55 8.31 -3.27 -12.99
CA LEU A 55 7.49 -2.54 -13.97
C LEU A 55 7.67 -3.09 -15.38
N LEU A 56 8.90 -3.37 -15.81
CA LEU A 56 9.17 -3.97 -17.10
C LEU A 56 8.50 -5.35 -17.21
N GLN A 57 8.69 -6.22 -16.22
CA GLN A 57 8.05 -7.54 -16.22
C GLN A 57 6.52 -7.43 -16.28
N ALA A 58 5.92 -6.58 -15.44
CA ALA A 58 4.47 -6.40 -15.42
C ALA A 58 3.94 -5.80 -16.73
N ALA A 59 4.70 -4.90 -17.37
CA ALA A 59 4.36 -4.33 -18.67
C ALA A 59 4.39 -5.39 -19.77
N THR A 60 5.47 -6.18 -19.84
CA THR A 60 5.59 -7.28 -20.81
C THR A 60 4.44 -8.27 -20.66
N GLU A 61 4.18 -8.78 -19.44
CA GLU A 61 3.07 -9.69 -19.16
C GLU A 61 1.68 -9.09 -19.49
N ALA A 62 1.50 -7.79 -19.27
CA ALA A 62 0.25 -7.11 -19.58
C ALA A 62 0.05 -6.98 -21.11
N MET A 63 1.12 -6.65 -21.85
CA MET A 63 1.06 -6.53 -23.30
C MET A 63 0.90 -7.90 -23.98
N GLU A 64 1.59 -8.93 -23.51
CA GLU A 64 1.39 -10.30 -24.02
C GLU A 64 -0.07 -10.76 -23.90
N ARG A 65 -0.72 -10.47 -22.77
CA ARG A 65 -2.14 -10.80 -22.55
C ARG A 65 -3.07 -9.96 -23.42
N GLU A 66 -2.80 -8.69 -23.55
CA GLU A 66 -3.57 -7.77 -24.38
C GLU A 66 -3.42 -8.13 -25.86
N ASP A 67 -2.20 -8.36 -26.34
CA ASP A 67 -1.90 -8.71 -27.72
C ASP A 67 -2.51 -10.08 -28.10
N ALA A 68 -2.59 -11.03 -27.16
CA ALA A 68 -3.26 -12.31 -27.37
C ALA A 68 -4.76 -12.16 -27.75
N ILE A 69 -5.42 -11.11 -27.26
CA ILE A 69 -6.80 -10.80 -27.62
C ILE A 69 -6.87 -10.39 -29.10
N TYR A 70 -5.99 -9.53 -29.56
CA TYR A 70 -5.93 -9.08 -30.94
C TYR A 70 -5.58 -10.22 -31.89
N TYR A 71 -4.59 -11.07 -31.57
CA TYR A 71 -4.26 -12.26 -32.34
C TYR A 71 -5.43 -13.24 -32.49
N HIS A 72 -6.28 -13.35 -31.46
CA HIS A 72 -7.47 -14.19 -31.50
C HIS A 72 -8.46 -13.74 -32.61
N TYR A 73 -8.43 -12.46 -32.96
CA TYR A 73 -9.28 -11.87 -33.99
C TYR A 73 -8.53 -11.59 -35.32
N ASP A 74 -7.42 -12.29 -35.56
CA ASP A 74 -6.57 -12.12 -36.74
C ASP A 74 -6.05 -10.68 -36.92
N MET A 75 -5.86 -9.95 -35.84
CA MET A 75 -5.22 -8.65 -35.85
C MET A 75 -3.74 -8.80 -35.40
N GLU A 76 -2.85 -8.02 -36.00
CA GLU A 76 -1.41 -8.09 -35.74
C GLU A 76 -0.92 -6.81 -35.03
N PRO A 77 -0.93 -6.75 -33.67
CA PRO A 77 -0.38 -5.61 -32.95
C PRO A 77 1.14 -5.51 -33.17
N PRO A 78 1.71 -4.30 -33.32
CA PRO A 78 3.16 -4.13 -33.39
C PRO A 78 3.86 -4.68 -32.14
N PRO A 79 5.05 -5.31 -32.27
CA PRO A 79 5.79 -5.84 -31.13
C PRO A 79 6.02 -4.76 -30.06
N PHE A 80 5.80 -5.11 -28.79
CA PHE A 80 5.93 -4.18 -27.66
C PHE A 80 7.35 -3.58 -27.57
N GLU A 81 8.36 -4.40 -27.77
CA GLU A 81 9.77 -4.03 -27.67
C GLU A 81 10.17 -2.98 -28.73
N GLU A 82 9.54 -2.99 -29.89
CA GLU A 82 9.82 -2.08 -30.99
C GLU A 82 8.94 -0.82 -30.97
N ASN A 83 7.94 -0.78 -30.09
CA ASN A 83 6.99 0.32 -30.01
C ASN A 83 7.53 1.46 -29.11
N ALA A 84 8.07 2.49 -29.73
CA ALA A 84 8.66 3.63 -29.04
C ALA A 84 7.66 4.38 -28.13
N ALA A 85 6.38 4.46 -28.51
CA ALA A 85 5.35 5.14 -27.71
C ALA A 85 5.07 4.38 -26.41
N LEU A 86 4.91 3.06 -26.47
CA LEU A 86 4.71 2.21 -25.29
C LEU A 86 5.95 2.20 -24.39
N ASN A 87 7.15 2.12 -24.95
CA ASN A 87 8.40 2.18 -24.19
C ASN A 87 8.56 3.53 -23.46
N ASN A 88 8.19 4.65 -24.10
CA ASN A 88 8.18 5.97 -23.45
C ASN A 88 7.19 6.05 -22.28
N LEU A 89 6.01 5.43 -22.40
CA LEU A 89 5.02 5.33 -21.31
C LEU A 89 5.56 4.48 -20.14
N LEU A 90 6.22 3.37 -20.43
CA LEU A 90 6.86 2.53 -19.42
C LEU A 90 7.94 3.31 -18.66
N ASP A 91 8.80 4.02 -19.36
CA ASP A 91 9.85 4.85 -18.76
C ASP A 91 9.26 6.00 -17.92
N ALA A 92 8.20 6.64 -18.40
CA ALA A 92 7.50 7.67 -17.62
C ALA A 92 6.89 7.09 -16.33
N GLY A 93 6.25 5.93 -16.42
CA GLY A 93 5.71 5.20 -15.27
C GLY A 93 6.79 4.80 -14.28
N ALA A 94 7.95 4.35 -14.76
CA ALA A 94 9.09 4.00 -13.92
C ALA A 94 9.65 5.24 -13.19
N ARG A 95 9.82 6.36 -13.87
CA ARG A 95 10.24 7.63 -13.25
C ARG A 95 9.24 8.10 -12.18
N GLN A 96 7.94 8.07 -12.48
CA GLN A 96 6.89 8.47 -11.54
C GLN A 96 6.88 7.58 -10.29
N THR A 97 6.98 6.26 -10.45
CA THR A 97 6.97 5.30 -9.34
C THR A 97 8.22 5.44 -8.47
N CYS A 98 9.40 5.59 -9.08
CA CYS A 98 10.64 5.85 -8.34
C CYS A 98 10.60 7.19 -7.60
N GLY A 99 10.07 8.25 -8.22
CA GLY A 99 9.89 9.55 -7.55
C GLY A 99 8.94 9.48 -6.35
N THR A 100 7.85 8.74 -6.45
CA THR A 100 6.94 8.47 -5.31
C THR A 100 7.68 7.73 -4.20
N TRP A 101 8.51 6.74 -4.55
CA TRP A 101 9.34 6.01 -3.59
C TRP A 101 10.36 6.91 -2.89
N GLN A 102 11.05 7.78 -3.61
CA GLN A 102 12.00 8.74 -3.05
C GLN A 102 11.31 9.71 -2.07
N ASN A 103 10.16 10.26 -2.46
CA ASN A 103 9.37 11.14 -1.58
C ASN A 103 8.91 10.41 -0.31
N LEU A 104 8.48 9.15 -0.42
CA LEU A 104 8.10 8.34 0.73
C LEU A 104 9.28 8.16 1.69
N THR A 105 10.48 7.87 1.19
CA THR A 105 11.68 7.68 2.02
C THR A 105 12.10 8.97 2.73
N ALA A 106 12.08 10.10 2.04
CA ALA A 106 12.40 11.41 2.64
C ALA A 106 11.38 11.81 3.72
N THR A 107 10.09 11.64 3.46
CA THR A 107 9.01 11.90 4.42
C THR A 107 9.14 11.00 5.65
N THR A 108 9.50 9.74 5.46
CA THR A 108 9.72 8.78 6.53
C THR A 108 10.85 9.22 7.46
N ALA A 109 12.00 9.65 6.93
CA ALA A 109 13.11 10.11 7.75
C ALA A 109 12.70 11.27 8.68
N ASN A 110 11.96 12.24 8.13
CA ASN A 110 11.49 13.39 8.92
C ASN A 110 10.45 12.99 9.98
N THR A 111 9.53 12.08 9.64
CA THR A 111 8.48 11.61 10.57
C THR A 111 9.07 10.82 11.72
N VAL A 112 10.04 9.94 11.45
CA VAL A 112 10.75 9.14 12.46
C VAL A 112 11.50 10.06 13.43
N THR A 113 12.25 11.02 12.89
CA THR A 113 13.01 11.97 13.71
C THR A 113 12.11 12.81 14.61
N GLY A 114 11.02 13.36 14.08
CA GLY A 114 10.08 14.15 14.88
C GLY A 114 9.30 13.33 15.92
N ALA A 115 9.00 12.06 15.66
CA ALA A 115 8.39 11.16 16.64
C ALA A 115 9.37 10.87 17.79
N PHE A 116 10.63 10.62 17.46
CA PHE A 116 11.69 10.40 18.44
C PHE A 116 11.88 11.62 19.36
N GLU A 117 11.97 12.84 18.81
CA GLU A 117 12.08 14.08 19.57
C GLU A 117 10.93 14.25 20.57
N ARG A 118 9.70 14.16 20.09
CA ARG A 118 8.50 14.28 20.94
C ARG A 118 8.47 13.25 22.07
N THR A 119 8.91 12.04 21.78
CA THR A 119 8.93 10.95 22.77
C THR A 119 10.00 11.21 23.85
N LEU A 120 11.19 11.68 23.47
CA LEU A 120 12.22 12.06 24.40
C LEU A 120 11.77 13.24 25.29
N ASP A 121 11.15 14.27 24.72
CA ASP A 121 10.64 15.42 25.46
C ASP A 121 9.56 15.01 26.47
N ALA A 122 8.62 14.16 26.05
CA ALA A 122 7.58 13.64 26.93
C ALA A 122 8.15 12.80 28.08
N ALA A 123 9.14 11.94 27.81
CA ALA A 123 9.79 11.14 28.81
C ALA A 123 10.58 12.02 29.81
N TRP A 124 11.34 12.99 29.31
CA TRP A 124 12.06 13.94 30.14
C TRP A 124 11.13 14.74 31.05
N LEU A 125 10.02 15.26 30.50
CA LEU A 125 9.03 16.01 31.28
C LEU A 125 8.44 15.17 32.41
N LYS A 126 8.09 13.92 32.14
CA LYS A 126 7.53 12.98 33.13
C LYS A 126 8.49 12.71 34.29
N VAL A 127 9.77 12.54 33.99
CA VAL A 127 10.80 12.31 35.01
C VAL A 127 11.13 13.60 35.77
N SER A 128 11.34 14.73 35.08
CA SER A 128 11.74 16.00 35.67
C SER A 128 10.65 16.62 36.58
N THR A 129 9.37 16.37 36.26
CA THR A 129 8.24 16.83 37.09
C THR A 129 7.92 15.89 38.26
N GLY A 130 8.56 14.72 38.34
CA GLY A 130 8.26 13.70 39.34
C GLY A 130 6.91 13.01 39.14
N ALA A 131 6.25 13.21 37.99
CA ALA A 131 4.95 12.61 37.71
C ALA A 131 5.00 11.08 37.54
N PHE A 132 6.14 10.55 37.08
CA PHE A 132 6.38 9.13 36.92
C PHE A 132 7.79 8.75 37.37
N ASP A 133 7.94 7.53 37.88
CA ASP A 133 9.27 6.96 38.11
C ASP A 133 10.00 6.71 36.76
N TYR A 134 11.32 6.65 36.85
CA TYR A 134 12.17 6.50 35.67
C TYR A 134 11.82 5.28 34.82
N LYS A 135 11.61 4.09 35.43
CA LYS A 135 11.33 2.86 34.70
C LYS A 135 10.01 2.95 33.94
N THR A 136 8.98 3.51 34.58
CA THR A 136 7.66 3.73 33.94
C THR A 136 7.75 4.72 32.77
N ALA A 137 8.49 5.82 32.93
CA ALA A 137 8.68 6.80 31.88
C ALA A 137 9.43 6.21 30.68
N VAL A 138 10.49 5.41 30.93
CA VAL A 138 11.23 4.69 29.88
C VAL A 138 10.34 3.68 29.17
N LYS A 139 9.58 2.84 29.88
CA LYS A 139 8.65 1.88 29.27
C LYS A 139 7.63 2.57 28.38
N GLN A 140 7.01 3.64 28.87
CA GLN A 140 6.04 4.41 28.06
C GLN A 140 6.67 5.05 26.82
N ALA A 141 7.93 5.50 26.90
CA ALA A 141 8.66 6.01 25.74
C ALA A 141 8.93 4.94 24.70
N VAL A 142 9.40 3.76 25.14
CA VAL A 142 9.65 2.61 24.26
C VAL A 142 8.35 2.14 23.58
N ASP A 143 7.26 2.01 24.33
CA ASP A 143 5.95 1.62 23.79
C ASP A 143 5.42 2.64 22.78
N SER A 144 5.57 3.95 23.07
CA SER A 144 5.17 5.03 22.16
C SER A 144 5.98 4.98 20.87
N LEU A 145 7.29 4.81 20.94
CA LEU A 145 8.15 4.65 19.76
C LEU A 145 7.79 3.42 18.96
N ALA A 146 7.49 2.30 19.60
CA ALA A 146 7.08 1.07 18.92
C ALA A 146 5.75 1.22 18.19
N ASP A 147 4.80 1.98 18.74
CA ASP A 147 3.49 2.23 18.14
C ASP A 147 3.54 3.27 17.01
N ASP A 148 4.27 4.36 17.22
CA ASP A 148 4.29 5.52 16.30
C ASP A 148 5.38 5.44 15.22
N MET A 149 6.41 4.63 15.43
CA MET A 149 7.48 4.41 14.45
C MET A 149 7.39 2.99 13.87
N PRO A 150 7.51 2.81 12.58
CA PRO A 150 7.59 3.78 11.49
C PRO A 150 6.24 3.94 10.76
N MET A 151 5.55 5.01 11.02
CA MET A 151 4.27 5.33 10.37
C MET A 151 4.42 6.48 9.39
N VAL A 152 3.81 6.34 8.23
CA VAL A 152 3.64 7.43 7.25
C VAL A 152 2.30 8.10 7.51
N THR A 153 2.32 9.40 7.78
CA THR A 153 1.10 10.18 7.95
C THR A 153 0.84 10.97 6.67
N TYR A 154 -0.33 10.74 6.07
CA TYR A 154 -0.77 11.46 4.87
C TYR A 154 -1.44 12.79 5.22
N PRO A 155 -1.53 13.75 4.28
CA PRO A 155 -2.21 15.02 4.52
C PRO A 155 -3.68 14.88 4.98
N SER A 156 -4.33 13.77 4.61
CA SER A 156 -5.68 13.41 5.08
C SER A 156 -5.75 12.98 6.54
N GLY A 157 -4.63 12.92 7.26
CA GLY A 157 -4.52 12.35 8.61
C GLY A 157 -4.47 10.82 8.67
N HIS A 158 -4.62 10.13 7.54
CA HIS A 158 -4.48 8.68 7.47
C HIS A 158 -3.04 8.26 7.78
N LYS A 159 -2.87 7.16 8.53
CA LYS A 159 -1.56 6.61 8.89
C LYS A 159 -1.41 5.19 8.36
N ASP A 160 -0.29 4.93 7.70
CA ASP A 160 0.12 3.58 7.29
C ASP A 160 1.49 3.23 7.88
N SER A 161 1.71 1.93 8.11
CA SER A 161 3.09 1.49 8.32
C SER A 161 3.92 1.68 7.03
N ILE A 162 5.23 1.85 7.17
CA ILE A 162 6.15 2.03 6.04
C ILE A 162 5.99 0.91 5.00
N GLU A 163 5.87 -0.34 5.46
CA GLU A 163 5.74 -1.49 4.56
C GLU A 163 4.46 -1.41 3.74
N VAL A 164 3.35 -0.96 4.35
CA VAL A 164 2.06 -0.77 3.66
C VAL A 164 2.15 0.38 2.69
N ALA A 165 2.73 1.51 3.09
CA ALA A 165 2.91 2.69 2.24
C ALA A 165 3.81 2.37 1.03
N ALA A 166 4.93 1.68 1.26
CA ALA A 166 5.86 1.25 0.23
C ALA A 166 5.20 0.30 -0.78
N ARG A 167 4.51 -0.73 -0.28
CA ARG A 167 3.77 -1.66 -1.13
C ARG A 167 2.70 -0.95 -1.94
N ARG A 168 1.95 -0.04 -1.33
CA ARG A 168 0.92 0.76 -2.02
C ARG A 168 1.54 1.59 -3.14
N ALA A 169 2.63 2.30 -2.89
CA ALA A 169 3.30 3.13 -3.88
C ALA A 169 3.72 2.31 -5.12
N VAL A 170 4.37 1.17 -4.89
CA VAL A 170 4.85 0.30 -5.98
C VAL A 170 3.68 -0.33 -6.74
N LEU A 171 2.73 -0.95 -6.05
CA LEU A 171 1.60 -1.62 -6.71
C LEU A 171 0.70 -0.63 -7.47
N THR A 172 0.48 0.56 -6.92
CA THR A 172 -0.26 1.61 -7.63
C THR A 172 0.49 2.07 -8.87
N GLY A 173 1.81 2.26 -8.78
CA GLY A 173 2.64 2.60 -9.92
C GLY A 173 2.60 1.54 -11.03
N VAL A 174 2.68 0.26 -10.67
CA VAL A 174 2.54 -0.86 -11.62
C VAL A 174 1.16 -0.82 -12.28
N ASN A 175 0.07 -0.79 -11.51
CA ASN A 175 -1.29 -0.83 -12.07
C ASN A 175 -1.57 0.38 -12.98
N GLN A 176 -1.13 1.56 -12.60
CA GLN A 176 -1.31 2.77 -13.42
C GLN A 176 -0.49 2.71 -14.69
N THR A 177 0.73 2.19 -14.64
CA THR A 177 1.59 2.07 -15.83
C THR A 177 1.03 1.04 -16.80
N THR A 178 0.68 -0.16 -16.33
CA THR A 178 0.09 -1.20 -17.18
C THR A 178 -1.25 -0.76 -17.76
N GLY A 179 -2.11 -0.08 -16.98
CA GLY A 179 -3.38 0.46 -17.49
C GLY A 179 -3.16 1.50 -18.60
N LYS A 180 -2.17 2.38 -18.50
CA LYS A 180 -1.83 3.33 -19.56
C LYS A 180 -1.31 2.64 -20.82
N LEU A 181 -0.50 1.59 -20.66
CA LEU A 181 -0.01 0.79 -21.80
C LEU A 181 -1.17 0.10 -22.53
N GLN A 182 -2.11 -0.50 -21.76
CA GLN A 182 -3.31 -1.12 -22.33
C GLN A 182 -4.16 -0.10 -23.11
N VAL A 183 -4.41 1.08 -22.53
CA VAL A 183 -5.13 2.16 -23.23
C VAL A 183 -4.42 2.55 -24.53
N ALA A 184 -3.11 2.75 -24.50
CA ALA A 184 -2.34 3.13 -25.68
C ALA A 184 -2.36 2.03 -26.76
N ARG A 185 -2.30 0.75 -26.35
CA ARG A 185 -2.45 -0.38 -27.28
C ARG A 185 -3.84 -0.42 -27.89
N MET A 186 -4.90 -0.20 -27.10
CA MET A 186 -6.27 -0.12 -27.59
C MET A 186 -6.45 1.04 -28.58
N ASP A 187 -5.84 2.19 -28.32
CA ASP A 187 -5.86 3.33 -29.26
C ASP A 187 -5.18 2.97 -30.59
N GLU A 188 -4.03 2.30 -30.53
CA GLU A 188 -3.29 1.84 -31.71
C GLU A 188 -4.09 0.83 -32.54
N MET A 189 -4.81 -0.05 -31.86
CA MET A 189 -5.62 -1.11 -32.50
C MET A 189 -7.06 -0.68 -32.80
N GLY A 190 -7.45 0.58 -32.48
CA GLY A 190 -8.80 1.10 -32.74
C GLY A 190 -9.89 0.45 -31.89
N CYS A 191 -9.56 -0.10 -30.72
CA CYS A 191 -10.52 -0.74 -29.83
C CYS A 191 -11.16 0.29 -28.88
N GLU A 192 -12.50 0.41 -28.95
CA GLU A 192 -13.27 1.37 -28.16
C GLU A 192 -14.00 0.75 -26.96
N PHE A 193 -14.11 -0.59 -26.92
CA PHE A 193 -14.82 -1.29 -25.85
C PHE A 193 -13.87 -2.05 -24.93
N VAL A 194 -14.19 -2.01 -23.64
CA VAL A 194 -13.40 -2.65 -22.58
C VAL A 194 -14.29 -3.46 -21.64
N GLU A 195 -13.73 -4.51 -21.07
CA GLU A 195 -14.32 -5.23 -19.94
C GLU A 195 -13.38 -5.16 -18.74
N THR A 196 -13.92 -4.86 -17.56
CA THR A 196 -13.16 -4.84 -16.31
C THR A 196 -13.09 -6.23 -15.71
N THR A 197 -11.97 -6.56 -15.07
CA THR A 197 -11.85 -7.83 -14.33
C THR A 197 -12.73 -7.82 -13.09
N ALA A 198 -13.05 -9.00 -12.55
CA ALA A 198 -13.77 -9.15 -11.31
C ALA A 198 -13.07 -10.13 -10.36
N HIS A 199 -13.24 -9.90 -9.07
CA HIS A 199 -12.73 -10.80 -8.03
C HIS A 199 -13.55 -10.70 -6.73
N GLY A 200 -13.58 -11.76 -5.95
CA GLY A 200 -14.18 -11.74 -4.62
C GLY A 200 -13.44 -10.77 -3.68
N GLY A 201 -14.19 -10.07 -2.84
CA GLY A 201 -13.64 -9.11 -1.89
C GLY A 201 -13.30 -7.74 -2.46
N ALA A 202 -13.85 -7.39 -3.62
CA ALA A 202 -13.82 -6.02 -4.12
C ALA A 202 -14.48 -5.07 -3.11
N ARG A 203 -13.90 -3.86 -2.94
CA ARG A 203 -14.54 -2.83 -2.10
C ARG A 203 -15.90 -2.42 -2.70
N PRO A 204 -16.89 -1.98 -1.89
CA PRO A 204 -18.25 -1.71 -2.38
C PRO A 204 -18.31 -0.82 -3.62
N SER A 205 -17.53 0.27 -3.66
CA SER A 205 -17.47 1.17 -4.83
C SER A 205 -16.90 0.52 -6.10
N HIS A 206 -16.13 -0.56 -5.99
CA HIS A 206 -15.60 -1.29 -7.14
C HIS A 206 -16.50 -2.48 -7.52
N ALA A 207 -17.25 -3.01 -6.58
CA ALA A 207 -18.23 -4.07 -6.82
C ALA A 207 -19.33 -3.66 -7.81
N GLU A 208 -19.61 -2.36 -7.92
CA GLU A 208 -20.63 -1.81 -8.82
C GLU A 208 -20.28 -1.95 -10.30
N TRP A 209 -18.99 -1.86 -10.63
CA TRP A 209 -18.52 -1.84 -12.00
C TRP A 209 -17.64 -3.03 -12.41
N GLN A 210 -17.16 -3.85 -11.47
CA GLN A 210 -16.33 -5.01 -11.81
C GLN A 210 -17.04 -6.01 -12.72
N GLY A 211 -16.29 -6.63 -13.64
CA GLY A 211 -16.79 -7.63 -14.59
C GLY A 211 -17.81 -7.09 -15.58
N ARG A 212 -17.84 -5.78 -15.81
CA ARG A 212 -18.78 -5.15 -16.75
C ARG A 212 -18.05 -4.55 -17.95
N ARG A 213 -18.81 -4.33 -19.01
CA ARG A 213 -18.34 -3.74 -20.26
C ARG A 213 -18.67 -2.25 -20.33
N PHE A 214 -17.75 -1.51 -20.88
CA PHE A 214 -17.80 -0.05 -21.02
C PHE A 214 -17.32 0.36 -22.40
N HIS A 215 -17.69 1.58 -22.80
CA HIS A 215 -17.16 2.21 -23.99
C HIS A 215 -16.20 3.35 -23.58
N ARG A 216 -15.10 3.48 -24.29
CA ARG A 216 -14.11 4.55 -24.12
C ARG A 216 -14.53 5.75 -24.98
N GLY A 217 -14.48 6.95 -24.39
CA GLY A 217 -14.89 8.18 -25.10
C GLY A 217 -16.38 8.51 -25.03
N GLY A 218 -17.04 8.07 -23.94
CA GLY A 218 -18.45 8.39 -23.67
C GLY A 218 -19.38 7.17 -23.69
N ALA A 219 -20.56 7.31 -23.11
CA ALA A 219 -21.55 6.24 -23.14
C ALA A 219 -22.13 6.05 -24.55
N VAL A 220 -22.41 4.81 -24.95
CA VAL A 220 -22.96 4.48 -26.27
C VAL A 220 -23.98 3.33 -26.19
N ASP A 221 -25.01 3.40 -27.03
CA ASP A 221 -25.91 2.27 -27.28
C ASP A 221 -25.47 1.56 -28.56
N TYR A 222 -25.01 0.32 -28.43
CA TYR A 222 -24.49 -0.46 -29.53
C TYR A 222 -25.14 -1.85 -29.60
N LYS A 223 -25.67 -2.24 -30.73
CA LYS A 223 -26.36 -3.52 -30.95
C LYS A 223 -27.42 -3.83 -29.88
N GLY A 224 -28.21 -2.83 -29.49
CA GLY A 224 -29.29 -2.98 -28.51
C GLY A 224 -28.83 -3.13 -27.04
N ARG A 225 -27.55 -2.88 -26.76
CA ARG A 225 -26.99 -2.89 -25.43
C ARG A 225 -26.37 -1.54 -25.09
N HIS A 226 -26.64 -1.07 -23.88
CA HIS A 226 -26.03 0.14 -23.33
C HIS A 226 -24.64 -0.15 -22.77
N TYR A 227 -23.63 0.63 -23.18
CA TYR A 227 -22.27 0.62 -22.68
C TYR A 227 -22.00 1.97 -22.01
N PRO A 228 -21.91 2.02 -20.67
CA PRO A 228 -21.58 3.25 -19.95
C PRO A 228 -20.18 3.75 -20.32
N ASP A 229 -19.94 5.03 -20.06
CA ASP A 229 -18.60 5.62 -20.18
C ASP A 229 -17.62 4.97 -19.22
N PHE A 230 -16.47 4.55 -19.75
CA PHE A 230 -15.45 3.82 -19.00
C PHE A 230 -14.87 4.62 -17.85
N GLU A 231 -14.45 5.85 -18.11
CA GLU A 231 -13.79 6.69 -17.12
C GLU A 231 -14.78 7.18 -16.05
N ALA A 232 -15.95 7.62 -16.47
CA ALA A 232 -16.97 8.11 -15.54
C ALA A 232 -17.50 6.99 -14.62
N ALA A 233 -17.72 5.78 -15.15
CA ALA A 233 -18.27 4.67 -14.38
C ALA A 233 -17.25 4.02 -13.43
N THR A 234 -15.98 3.91 -13.84
CA THR A 234 -14.95 3.20 -13.09
C THR A 234 -14.04 4.12 -12.28
N GLY A 235 -14.08 5.42 -12.56
CA GLY A 235 -13.15 6.41 -12.01
C GLY A 235 -11.70 6.19 -12.49
N TYR A 236 -11.49 5.54 -13.64
CA TYR A 236 -10.15 5.38 -14.22
C TYR A 236 -9.44 6.74 -14.34
N GLY A 237 -8.15 6.77 -14.05
CA GLY A 237 -7.38 8.01 -14.00
C GLY A 237 -7.42 8.72 -12.64
N THR A 238 -8.28 8.30 -11.70
CA THR A 238 -8.34 8.85 -10.34
C THR A 238 -7.67 7.92 -9.32
N GLY A 239 -7.27 8.47 -8.18
CA GLY A 239 -6.66 7.66 -7.11
C GLY A 239 -7.61 6.66 -6.46
N ALA A 240 -8.92 6.91 -6.45
CA ALA A 240 -9.92 6.03 -5.84
C ALA A 240 -10.54 5.01 -6.82
N GLY A 241 -10.37 5.23 -8.12
CA GLY A 241 -10.98 4.42 -9.18
C GLY A 241 -10.18 3.20 -9.60
N LEU A 242 -10.50 2.71 -10.80
CA LEU A 242 -9.83 1.58 -11.44
C LEU A 242 -8.34 1.88 -11.65
N CYS A 243 -7.48 0.90 -11.39
CA CYS A 243 -6.02 1.00 -11.38
C CYS A 243 -5.45 2.03 -10.36
N GLY A 244 -6.29 2.60 -9.50
CA GLY A 244 -5.89 3.54 -8.45
C GLY A 244 -5.37 2.86 -7.19
N TRP A 245 -5.46 3.55 -6.04
CA TRP A 245 -4.89 3.10 -4.77
C TRP A 245 -5.49 1.78 -4.27
N ASN A 246 -4.62 0.78 -4.07
CA ASN A 246 -5.00 -0.56 -3.64
C ASN A 246 -6.05 -1.23 -4.54
N CYS A 247 -6.21 -0.78 -5.77
CA CYS A 247 -7.05 -1.46 -6.75
C CYS A 247 -6.34 -2.74 -7.21
N ARG A 248 -7.10 -3.83 -7.30
CA ARG A 248 -6.63 -5.13 -7.84
C ARG A 248 -7.25 -5.44 -9.19
N HIS A 249 -8.14 -4.57 -9.65
CA HIS A 249 -8.79 -4.73 -10.95
C HIS A 249 -7.88 -4.18 -12.04
N THR A 250 -8.00 -4.79 -13.20
CA THR A 250 -7.53 -4.30 -14.49
C THR A 250 -8.68 -4.36 -15.48
N PHE A 251 -8.41 -4.11 -16.74
CA PHE A 251 -9.38 -4.18 -17.83
C PHE A 251 -8.67 -4.72 -19.07
N PHE A 252 -9.44 -5.08 -20.09
CA PHE A 252 -8.94 -5.63 -21.35
C PHE A 252 -9.87 -5.26 -22.49
N ALA A 253 -9.33 -5.30 -23.73
CA ALA A 253 -10.08 -5.04 -24.95
C ALA A 253 -11.16 -6.10 -25.17
N VAL A 254 -12.31 -5.67 -25.68
CA VAL A 254 -13.39 -6.56 -26.13
C VAL A 254 -13.98 -6.07 -27.45
N PHE A 255 -14.48 -7.00 -28.26
CA PHE A 255 -15.02 -6.74 -29.60
C PHE A 255 -16.49 -7.17 -29.67
N PRO A 256 -17.45 -6.36 -29.18
CA PRO A 256 -18.87 -6.69 -29.23
C PRO A 256 -19.40 -6.89 -30.64
N GLU A 257 -18.76 -6.28 -31.65
CA GLU A 257 -19.07 -6.42 -33.08
C GLU A 257 -18.79 -7.83 -33.58
N LEU A 258 -17.83 -8.55 -33.00
CA LEU A 258 -17.45 -9.91 -33.36
C LEU A 258 -18.21 -10.98 -32.56
N GLY A 259 -19.15 -10.54 -31.67
CA GLY A 259 -19.99 -11.46 -30.90
C GLY A 259 -19.34 -11.98 -29.63
N ASP A 260 -18.28 -11.32 -29.16
CA ASP A 260 -17.53 -11.68 -27.95
C ASP A 260 -18.45 -11.71 -26.72
N PRO A 261 -18.60 -12.86 -26.01
CA PRO A 261 -19.45 -12.92 -24.82
C PRO A 261 -18.77 -12.25 -23.62
N PRO A 262 -19.54 -11.66 -22.67
CA PRO A 262 -18.97 -11.20 -21.40
C PRO A 262 -18.30 -12.33 -20.64
N GLN A 263 -17.15 -12.07 -20.03
CA GLN A 263 -16.43 -13.03 -19.19
C GLN A 263 -17.27 -13.43 -17.95
N TRP A 264 -18.08 -12.49 -17.45
CA TRP A 264 -18.88 -12.68 -16.25
C TRP A 264 -20.37 -12.54 -16.52
N THR A 265 -21.16 -13.50 -16.03
CA THR A 265 -22.61 -13.35 -16.01
C THR A 265 -23.05 -12.48 -14.82
N GLN A 266 -24.24 -11.90 -14.91
CA GLN A 266 -24.82 -11.11 -13.82
C GLN A 266 -25.02 -11.95 -12.54
N GLU A 267 -25.27 -13.24 -12.68
CA GLU A 267 -25.43 -14.18 -11.55
C GLU A 267 -24.09 -14.41 -10.83
N GLN A 268 -23.02 -14.68 -11.57
CA GLN A 268 -21.66 -14.81 -11.04
C GLN A 268 -21.21 -13.55 -10.32
N LEU A 269 -21.49 -12.36 -10.87
CA LEU A 269 -21.16 -11.09 -10.21
C LEU A 269 -21.96 -10.85 -8.92
N ARG A 270 -23.23 -11.27 -8.87
CA ARG A 270 -24.04 -11.22 -7.64
C ARG A 270 -23.47 -12.16 -6.57
N GLU A 271 -23.07 -13.37 -6.97
CA GLU A 271 -22.48 -14.36 -6.06
C GLU A 271 -21.15 -13.89 -5.49
N LEU A 272 -20.27 -13.29 -6.30
CA LEU A 272 -19.01 -12.70 -5.84
C LEU A 272 -19.19 -11.64 -4.75
N ASN A 273 -20.29 -10.90 -4.81
CA ASN A 273 -20.61 -9.82 -3.85
C ASN A 273 -21.56 -10.25 -2.74
N ALA A 274 -22.03 -11.52 -2.75
CA ALA A 274 -23.01 -12.00 -1.80
C ALA A 274 -22.43 -12.20 -0.39
N ARG A 275 -23.30 -12.14 0.61
CA ARG A 275 -23.00 -12.51 1.99
C ARG A 275 -23.12 -14.03 2.16
N ASN A 276 -22.18 -14.77 1.60
CA ASN A 276 -22.18 -16.24 1.55
C ASN A 276 -21.12 -16.89 2.45
N ILE A 277 -20.26 -16.11 3.10
CA ILE A 277 -19.22 -16.61 4.01
C ILE A 277 -19.77 -16.60 5.43
N GLU A 278 -19.95 -17.77 6.01
CA GLU A 278 -20.44 -17.92 7.38
C GLU A 278 -19.29 -17.95 8.39
N TRP A 279 -19.41 -17.12 9.44
CA TRP A 279 -18.45 -17.06 10.54
C TRP A 279 -19.15 -16.55 11.81
N ASN A 280 -19.00 -17.27 12.92
CA ASN A 280 -19.66 -16.96 14.21
C ASN A 280 -21.17 -16.69 14.06
N ASP A 281 -21.90 -17.61 13.40
CA ASP A 281 -23.34 -17.56 13.19
C ASP A 281 -23.86 -16.34 12.43
N LYS A 282 -22.96 -15.67 11.68
CA LYS A 282 -23.28 -14.53 10.82
C LYS A 282 -22.70 -14.71 9.43
N LYS A 283 -23.40 -14.16 8.45
CA LYS A 283 -22.96 -14.17 7.04
C LYS A 283 -22.30 -12.85 6.67
N TYR A 284 -21.18 -12.97 5.98
CA TYR A 284 -20.34 -11.85 5.56
C TYR A 284 -20.03 -11.93 4.07
N THR A 285 -19.73 -10.78 3.46
CA THR A 285 -19.08 -10.72 2.17
C THR A 285 -17.59 -11.06 2.30
N ALA A 286 -16.94 -11.45 1.20
CA ALA A 286 -15.50 -11.65 1.16
C ALA A 286 -14.73 -10.37 1.52
N TYR A 287 -15.27 -9.20 1.16
CA TYR A 287 -14.70 -7.90 1.55
C TYR A 287 -14.71 -7.70 3.08
N GLU A 288 -15.84 -7.92 3.74
CA GLU A 288 -15.96 -7.77 5.19
C GLU A 288 -15.02 -8.72 5.95
N ILE A 289 -14.90 -9.97 5.52
CA ILE A 289 -13.94 -10.93 6.09
C ILE A 289 -12.51 -10.41 5.91
N SER A 290 -12.14 -9.93 4.72
CA SER A 290 -10.80 -9.39 4.49
C SER A 290 -10.50 -8.17 5.38
N GLN A 291 -11.47 -7.29 5.64
CA GLN A 291 -11.31 -6.16 6.55
C GLN A 291 -11.09 -6.60 8.01
N MET A 292 -11.80 -7.64 8.47
CA MET A 292 -11.57 -8.23 9.80
C MET A 292 -10.17 -8.86 9.90
N GLN A 293 -9.72 -9.59 8.87
CA GLN A 293 -8.37 -10.14 8.80
C GLN A 293 -7.31 -9.04 8.86
N HIS A 294 -7.45 -7.97 8.07
CA HIS A 294 -6.53 -6.83 8.09
C HIS A 294 -6.50 -6.12 9.45
N ALA A 295 -7.64 -6.00 10.13
CA ALA A 295 -7.67 -5.44 11.48
C ALA A 295 -6.88 -6.30 12.47
N ARG A 296 -7.01 -7.63 12.39
CA ARG A 296 -6.23 -8.58 13.19
C ARG A 296 -4.74 -8.50 12.89
N GLU A 297 -4.35 -8.52 11.62
CA GLU A 297 -2.96 -8.40 11.20
C GLU A 297 -2.31 -7.11 11.71
N ARG A 298 -3.04 -5.98 11.70
CA ARG A 298 -2.55 -4.72 12.29
C ARG A 298 -2.27 -4.87 13.78
N ASN A 299 -3.16 -5.53 14.52
CA ASN A 299 -2.98 -5.77 15.96
C ASN A 299 -1.80 -6.72 16.23
N VAL A 300 -1.66 -7.81 15.47
CA VAL A 300 -0.51 -8.72 15.58
C VAL A 300 0.80 -7.96 15.34
N ARG A 301 0.87 -7.14 14.28
CA ARG A 301 2.06 -6.34 13.98
C ARG A 301 2.37 -5.34 15.09
N ARG A 302 1.36 -4.68 15.66
CA ARG A 302 1.53 -3.74 16.77
C ARG A 302 2.14 -4.42 17.98
N TRP A 303 1.58 -5.53 18.44
CA TRP A 303 2.09 -6.24 19.62
C TRP A 303 3.45 -6.89 19.37
N LYS A 304 3.72 -7.36 18.15
CA LYS A 304 5.05 -7.81 17.75
C LYS A 304 6.09 -6.70 17.83
N LYS A 305 5.77 -5.49 17.38
CA LYS A 305 6.67 -4.33 17.47
C LYS A 305 6.96 -3.97 18.92
N ARG A 306 5.93 -3.93 19.77
CA ARG A 306 6.11 -3.68 21.21
C ARG A 306 6.98 -4.72 21.88
N TYR A 307 6.68 -5.99 21.66
CA TYR A 307 7.50 -7.08 22.18
C TYR A 307 8.99 -6.91 21.81
N LEU A 308 9.27 -6.68 20.54
CA LEU A 308 10.65 -6.51 20.06
C LEU A 308 11.32 -5.24 20.60
N ALA A 309 10.57 -4.17 20.81
CA ALA A 309 11.10 -2.92 21.37
C ALA A 309 11.39 -3.04 22.87
N GLU A 310 10.47 -3.66 23.63
CA GLU A 310 10.64 -3.93 25.07
C GLU A 310 11.84 -4.87 25.32
N ASP A 311 11.95 -5.95 24.55
CA ASP A 311 13.06 -6.91 24.61
C ASP A 311 14.41 -6.23 24.29
N ALA A 312 14.46 -5.45 23.20
CA ALA A 312 15.65 -4.71 22.81
C ALA A 312 16.06 -3.62 23.84
N ALA A 313 15.10 -3.08 24.58
CA ALA A 313 15.34 -2.10 25.65
C ALA A 313 15.71 -2.75 27.01
N GLY A 314 15.73 -4.08 27.11
CA GLY A 314 15.95 -4.81 28.36
C GLY A 314 14.79 -4.66 29.36
N LEU A 315 13.57 -4.39 28.87
CA LEU A 315 12.34 -4.30 29.65
C LEU A 315 11.65 -5.68 29.66
N ASP A 316 10.73 -5.89 30.60
CA ASP A 316 9.93 -7.11 30.64
C ASP A 316 8.87 -7.12 29.52
N PRO A 317 8.98 -8.01 28.51
CA PRO A 317 8.04 -8.06 27.38
C PRO A 317 6.86 -9.03 27.61
N THR A 318 6.66 -9.54 28.81
CA THR A 318 5.69 -10.62 29.11
C THR A 318 4.27 -10.26 28.70
N ASP A 319 3.79 -9.04 29.01
CA ASP A 319 2.44 -8.60 28.64
C ASP A 319 2.25 -8.57 27.10
N SER A 320 3.23 -8.02 26.39
CA SER A 320 3.22 -7.97 24.92
C SER A 320 3.29 -9.37 24.29
N ALA A 321 4.06 -10.28 24.86
CA ALA A 321 4.15 -11.68 24.42
C ALA A 321 2.81 -12.41 24.59
N VAL A 322 2.15 -12.28 25.73
CA VAL A 322 0.84 -12.89 26.01
C VAL A 322 -0.21 -12.38 25.04
N ARG A 323 -0.28 -11.05 24.84
CA ARG A 323 -1.22 -10.46 23.88
C ARG A 323 -0.97 -10.88 22.44
N LEU A 324 0.29 -10.95 22.02
CA LEU A 324 0.66 -11.44 20.70
C LEU A 324 0.24 -12.90 20.51
N SER A 325 0.52 -13.76 21.48
CA SER A 325 0.14 -15.18 21.47
C SER A 325 -1.39 -15.34 21.38
N CYS A 326 -2.15 -14.63 22.21
CA CYS A 326 -3.61 -14.66 22.16
C CYS A 326 -4.16 -14.27 20.77
N LEU A 327 -3.63 -13.23 20.14
CA LEU A 327 -4.04 -12.79 18.81
C LEU A 327 -3.72 -13.81 17.72
N LEU A 328 -2.59 -14.53 17.81
CA LEU A 328 -2.22 -15.56 16.86
C LEU A 328 -3.14 -16.77 16.93
N TYR A 329 -3.52 -17.22 18.13
CA TYR A 329 -4.41 -18.37 18.32
C TYR A 329 -5.87 -18.09 17.97
N THR A 330 -6.33 -16.83 18.08
CA THR A 330 -7.73 -16.45 17.81
C THR A 330 -7.96 -15.87 16.42
N SER A 331 -6.96 -15.94 15.55
CA SER A 331 -7.08 -15.41 14.18
C SER A 331 -8.05 -16.27 13.35
N PRO A 332 -9.06 -15.67 12.68
CA PRO A 332 -9.89 -16.41 11.75
C PRO A 332 -9.03 -16.89 10.59
N SER A 333 -8.82 -18.19 10.49
CA SER A 333 -8.27 -18.80 9.29
C SER A 333 -9.44 -19.11 8.36
N PRO A 334 -9.47 -18.60 7.13
CA PRO A 334 -10.42 -19.11 6.15
C PRO A 334 -10.07 -20.57 5.89
N ARG A 335 -11.01 -21.46 6.13
CA ARG A 335 -10.96 -22.85 5.66
C ARG A 335 -11.35 -22.90 4.19
#